data_33b523edb6fa37b8d0ca6d58d08e8cf5
#
_entry.id   33b523edb6fa37b8d0ca6d58d08e8cf5
#
_cell.length_a   1.000
_cell.length_b   1.000
_cell.length_c   1.000
_cell.angle_alpha   90.00
_cell.angle_beta   90.00
_cell.angle_gamma   90.00
#
_symmetry.space_group_name_H-M   'P 1'
#
loop_
_entity.id
_entity.type
_entity.pdbx_description
1 polymer ?
#
loop_
_entity_poly.entity_id
_entity_poly.type
_entity_poly.pdbx_seq_one_letter_code
_entity_poly.pdbx_strand_id
1 'polypeptide(L)'
;MSLRSLLDLPVDMGWRHVLFANWPVDPAVVEAHLPESLTVDTHDGQAWLSVVPFTNVGVRPHGVPEWTGFTLPELNLRTYVTHDGERERAEGDTGAADDGPAADRGVYFFSLDADGILGVSGARVFHHLPYYFASISMRAEESQIAFESERWHPGARPCDFDARYGPTGERFTFEPGSLDDFLTERYRYYTETPSGDLRYAQISHRPWPLYEASVEFRDNEVFETNGFATPDSDPVFRYSPGVDVTASGSRRAE
;
A
#
# COMPACT_ATOMS: atom_id res chain seq x y z
N MET A 1 -12.92 -28.47 1.18
CA MET A 1 -11.93 -27.41 0.98
C MET A 1 -11.32 -27.09 2.33
N SER A 2 -10.00 -27.19 2.50
CA SER A 2 -9.36 -26.92 3.80
C SER A 2 -9.34 -25.39 4.03
N LEU A 3 -9.33 -24.96 5.31
CA LEU A 3 -9.24 -23.52 5.64
C LEU A 3 -8.02 -22.87 4.93
N ARG A 4 -6.90 -23.59 4.82
CA ARG A 4 -5.70 -23.14 4.09
C ARG A 4 -5.95 -22.89 2.60
N SER A 5 -6.77 -23.70 1.93
CA SER A 5 -7.04 -23.48 0.49
C SER A 5 -7.99 -22.32 0.23
N LEU A 6 -8.72 -21.84 1.23
CA LEU A 6 -9.51 -20.60 1.14
C LEU A 6 -8.62 -19.36 1.26
N LEU A 7 -7.47 -19.49 1.93
CA LEU A 7 -6.52 -18.42 2.22
C LEU A 7 -5.57 -18.11 1.05
N ASP A 8 -5.44 -19.06 0.13
CA ASP A 8 -4.61 -18.94 -1.08
C ASP A 8 -5.43 -18.45 -2.28
N LEU A 9 -6.74 -18.18 -2.10
CA LEU A 9 -7.57 -17.66 -3.18
C LEU A 9 -7.23 -16.18 -3.45
N PRO A 10 -7.14 -15.81 -4.72
CA PRO A 10 -7.05 -14.39 -5.07
C PRO A 10 -8.27 -13.62 -4.58
N VAL A 11 -8.08 -12.34 -4.29
CA VAL A 11 -9.12 -11.42 -3.80
C VAL A 11 -9.32 -10.34 -4.84
N ASP A 12 -10.58 -10.12 -5.23
CA ASP A 12 -10.98 -9.00 -6.08
C ASP A 12 -11.49 -7.85 -5.22
N MET A 13 -11.11 -6.63 -5.60
CA MET A 13 -11.56 -5.40 -4.96
C MET A 13 -11.43 -4.22 -5.94
N GLY A 14 -11.99 -3.09 -5.58
CA GLY A 14 -11.70 -1.82 -6.22
C GLY A 14 -11.07 -0.87 -5.21
N TRP A 15 -10.01 -0.19 -5.57
CA TRP A 15 -9.48 0.94 -4.82
C TRP A 15 -10.09 2.22 -5.34
N ARG A 16 -10.60 3.08 -4.45
CA ARG A 16 -11.32 4.29 -4.82
C ARG A 16 -10.84 5.49 -4.01
N HIS A 17 -10.83 6.66 -4.67
CA HIS A 17 -10.48 7.94 -4.07
C HIS A 17 -9.10 7.92 -3.40
N VAL A 18 -8.11 7.40 -4.11
CA VAL A 18 -6.76 7.18 -3.57
C VAL A 18 -5.98 8.49 -3.57
N LEU A 19 -5.47 8.89 -2.42
CA LEU A 19 -4.41 9.88 -2.31
C LEU A 19 -3.07 9.15 -2.18
N PHE A 20 -2.10 9.54 -2.98
CA PHE A 20 -0.70 9.23 -2.79
C PHE A 20 0.00 10.49 -2.27
N ALA A 21 0.24 10.55 -0.98
CA ALA A 21 0.99 11.63 -0.34
C ALA A 21 2.38 11.12 -0.02
N ASN A 22 3.40 11.61 -0.75
CA ASN A 22 4.73 11.01 -0.79
C ASN A 22 5.78 12.04 -0.36
N TRP A 23 6.62 11.68 0.60
CA TRP A 23 7.72 12.50 1.10
C TRP A 23 9.06 11.87 0.76
N PRO A 24 9.99 12.60 0.10
CA PRO A 24 11.36 12.14 -0.04
C PRO A 24 12.07 12.19 1.31
N VAL A 25 12.82 11.14 1.62
CA VAL A 25 13.59 11.01 2.86
C VAL A 25 14.95 10.40 2.58
N ASP A 26 15.88 10.53 3.53
CA ASP A 26 17.17 9.83 3.47
C ASP A 26 16.93 8.31 3.50
N PRO A 27 17.53 7.52 2.59
CA PRO A 27 17.43 6.06 2.58
C PRO A 27 17.73 5.41 3.93
N ALA A 28 18.73 5.92 4.67
CA ALA A 28 19.09 5.38 5.98
C ALA A 28 17.97 5.48 7.02
N VAL A 29 17.06 6.46 6.89
CA VAL A 29 15.88 6.59 7.77
C VAL A 29 14.93 5.42 7.56
N VAL A 30 14.74 5.00 6.31
CA VAL A 30 13.85 3.90 5.96
C VAL A 30 14.49 2.55 6.26
N GLU A 31 15.76 2.36 5.89
CA GLU A 31 16.52 1.11 6.10
C GLU A 31 16.53 0.68 7.57
N ALA A 32 16.62 1.64 8.49
CA ALA A 32 16.60 1.35 9.94
C ALA A 32 15.29 0.68 10.43
N HIS A 33 14.23 0.70 9.61
CA HIS A 33 12.90 0.15 9.94
C HIS A 33 12.50 -1.04 9.06
N LEU A 34 13.35 -1.44 8.09
CA LEU A 34 13.07 -2.57 7.21
C LEU A 34 13.60 -3.88 7.79
N PRO A 35 12.97 -5.02 7.46
CA PRO A 35 13.56 -6.34 7.64
C PRO A 35 14.90 -6.45 6.89
N GLU A 36 15.86 -7.21 7.44
CA GLU A 36 17.20 -7.43 6.83
C GLU A 36 17.13 -8.03 5.41
N SER A 37 16.03 -8.70 5.08
CA SER A 37 15.80 -9.33 3.77
C SER A 37 15.28 -8.37 2.70
N LEU A 38 15.03 -7.11 3.04
CA LEU A 38 14.56 -6.09 2.11
C LEU A 38 15.55 -4.93 2.02
N THR A 39 15.75 -4.43 0.82
CA THR A 39 16.54 -3.24 0.55
C THR A 39 15.60 -2.09 0.15
N VAL A 40 15.88 -0.88 0.62
CA VAL A 40 15.10 0.29 0.21
C VAL A 40 15.30 0.55 -1.28
N ASP A 41 14.19 0.70 -2.01
CA ASP A 41 14.21 1.15 -3.42
C ASP A 41 14.20 2.68 -3.46
N THR A 42 15.04 3.26 -4.31
CA THR A 42 15.22 4.70 -4.39
C THR A 42 14.96 5.24 -5.79
N HIS A 43 14.47 6.47 -5.87
CA HIS A 43 14.40 7.23 -7.11
C HIS A 43 15.32 8.45 -6.99
N ASP A 44 16.26 8.58 -7.91
CA ASP A 44 17.31 9.63 -7.89
C ASP A 44 18.06 9.71 -6.54
N GLY A 45 18.29 8.55 -5.90
CA GLY A 45 19.00 8.45 -4.63
C GLY A 45 18.17 8.81 -3.40
N GLN A 46 16.89 9.12 -3.54
CA GLN A 46 15.95 9.39 -2.44
C GLN A 46 15.08 8.17 -2.17
N ALA A 47 14.90 7.84 -0.90
CA ALA A 47 13.82 6.97 -0.44
C ALA A 47 12.52 7.77 -0.27
N TRP A 48 11.41 7.08 -0.17
CA TRP A 48 10.09 7.71 -0.09
C TRP A 48 9.23 7.05 0.98
N LEU A 49 8.62 7.88 1.82
CA LEU A 49 7.54 7.47 2.71
C LEU A 49 6.22 7.96 2.12
N SER A 50 5.22 7.08 2.05
CA SER A 50 3.93 7.39 1.46
C SER A 50 2.80 7.13 2.43
N VAL A 51 1.98 8.16 2.68
CA VAL A 51 0.71 8.06 3.39
C VAL A 51 -0.41 7.97 2.36
N VAL A 52 -1.18 6.87 2.41
CA VAL A 52 -2.15 6.56 1.36
C VAL A 52 -3.52 6.24 1.98
N PRO A 53 -4.41 7.24 2.13
CA PRO A 53 -5.83 7.03 2.43
C PRO A 53 -6.60 6.65 1.16
N PHE A 54 -7.49 5.67 1.27
CA PHE A 54 -8.37 5.22 0.18
C PHE A 54 -9.52 4.36 0.70
N THR A 55 -10.39 3.90 -0.18
CA THR A 55 -11.41 2.91 0.14
C THR A 55 -11.29 1.68 -0.72
N ASN A 56 -11.21 0.51 -0.09
CA ASN A 56 -11.47 -0.77 -0.72
C ASN A 56 -12.98 -0.96 -0.89
N VAL A 57 -13.44 -1.27 -2.09
CA VAL A 57 -14.85 -1.56 -2.36
C VAL A 57 -14.98 -2.95 -2.97
N GLY A 58 -16.06 -3.65 -2.63
CA GLY A 58 -16.37 -4.95 -3.20
C GLY A 58 -15.32 -6.03 -2.89
N VAL A 59 -14.65 -5.97 -1.74
CA VAL A 59 -13.62 -6.94 -1.32
C VAL A 59 -14.25 -8.33 -1.18
N ARG A 60 -13.78 -9.26 -1.99
CA ARG A 60 -14.35 -10.63 -2.08
C ARG A 60 -13.35 -11.63 -2.65
N PRO A 61 -13.50 -12.92 -2.38
CA PRO A 61 -12.75 -13.95 -3.09
C PRO A 61 -12.98 -13.89 -4.60
N HIS A 62 -11.96 -14.14 -5.39
CA HIS A 62 -12.05 -14.15 -6.86
C HIS A 62 -13.13 -15.11 -7.36
N GLY A 63 -13.92 -14.67 -8.34
CA GLY A 63 -15.02 -15.43 -8.92
C GLY A 63 -16.32 -15.43 -8.11
N VAL A 64 -16.35 -14.78 -6.95
CA VAL A 64 -17.58 -14.59 -6.16
C VAL A 64 -18.31 -13.33 -6.65
N PRO A 65 -19.67 -13.32 -6.71
CA PRO A 65 -20.42 -12.17 -7.19
C PRO A 65 -20.13 -10.87 -6.42
N GLU A 66 -20.03 -9.74 -7.13
CA GLU A 66 -19.65 -8.44 -6.57
C GLU A 66 -20.53 -7.98 -5.41
N TRP A 67 -21.83 -8.27 -5.45
CA TRP A 67 -22.78 -7.89 -4.40
C TRP A 67 -22.51 -8.53 -3.03
N THR A 68 -21.64 -9.56 -2.96
CA THR A 68 -21.21 -10.19 -1.70
C THR A 68 -20.02 -9.48 -1.06
N GLY A 69 -19.36 -8.58 -1.80
CA GLY A 69 -18.19 -7.86 -1.34
C GLY A 69 -18.55 -6.81 -0.29
N PHE A 70 -17.57 -6.49 0.55
CA PHE A 70 -17.69 -5.44 1.56
C PHE A 70 -16.80 -4.26 1.24
N THR A 71 -17.10 -3.12 1.88
CA THR A 71 -16.33 -1.88 1.75
C THR A 71 -15.50 -1.68 3.00
N LEU A 72 -14.24 -1.28 2.82
CA LEU A 72 -13.26 -1.13 3.88
C LEU A 72 -12.40 0.11 3.60
N PRO A 73 -12.68 1.27 4.22
CA PRO A 73 -11.75 2.40 4.18
C PRO A 73 -10.44 2.04 4.86
N GLU A 74 -9.34 2.52 4.31
CA GLU A 74 -7.98 2.19 4.75
C GLU A 74 -7.06 3.40 4.68
N LEU A 75 -6.17 3.50 5.65
CA LEU A 75 -5.05 4.43 5.69
C LEU A 75 -3.77 3.64 5.89
N ASN A 76 -2.79 3.78 5.02
CA ASN A 76 -1.52 3.11 5.22
C ASN A 76 -0.32 4.05 5.19
N LEU A 77 0.75 3.65 5.92
CA LEU A 77 2.09 4.15 5.77
C LEU A 77 2.93 3.07 5.11
N ARG A 78 3.55 3.40 3.99
CA ARG A 78 4.37 2.47 3.22
C ARG A 78 5.65 3.09 2.70
N THR A 79 6.55 2.24 2.28
CA THR A 79 7.75 2.58 1.53
C THR A 79 7.94 1.64 0.34
N TYR A 80 8.96 1.89 -0.45
CA TYR A 80 9.32 1.17 -1.67
C TYR A 80 10.56 0.33 -1.42
N VAL A 81 10.51 -0.92 -1.83
CA VAL A 81 11.56 -1.91 -1.53
C VAL A 81 11.86 -2.81 -2.71
N THR A 82 13.04 -3.42 -2.66
CA THR A 82 13.44 -4.54 -3.50
C THR A 82 13.83 -5.75 -2.63
N HIS A 83 13.75 -6.95 -3.20
CA HIS A 83 14.20 -8.17 -2.57
C HIS A 83 15.27 -8.84 -3.43
N ASP A 84 16.48 -8.96 -2.93
CA ASP A 84 17.65 -9.42 -3.70
C ASP A 84 17.67 -10.93 -3.99
N GLY A 85 16.92 -11.74 -3.25
CA GLY A 85 16.89 -13.20 -3.40
C GLY A 85 16.38 -13.70 -4.76
N GLU A 86 15.58 -12.91 -5.47
CA GLU A 86 15.10 -13.26 -6.82
C GLU A 86 16.07 -12.83 -7.93
N ARG A 87 16.94 -11.83 -7.69
CA ARG A 87 17.96 -11.41 -8.66
C ARG A 87 18.97 -12.52 -8.96
N GLU A 88 19.42 -13.26 -7.95
CA GLU A 88 20.37 -14.37 -8.11
C GLU A 88 19.78 -15.53 -8.93
N ARG A 89 18.44 -15.71 -8.91
CA ARG A 89 17.75 -16.74 -9.69
C ARG A 89 17.52 -16.35 -11.14
N ALA A 90 17.19 -15.08 -11.42
CA ALA A 90 16.99 -14.60 -12.79
C ALA A 90 18.26 -14.67 -13.63
N GLU A 91 19.44 -14.60 -13.03
CA GLU A 91 20.73 -14.79 -13.70
C GLU A 91 21.06 -16.27 -13.99
N GLY A 92 20.40 -17.23 -13.33
CA GLY A 92 20.66 -18.67 -13.43
C GLY A 92 19.64 -19.49 -14.25
N ASP A 93 18.46 -18.97 -14.54
CA ASP A 93 17.38 -19.70 -15.23
C ASP A 93 17.00 -19.03 -16.56
N THR A 94 17.46 -19.62 -17.67
CA THR A 94 17.15 -19.17 -19.04
C THR A 94 15.83 -19.73 -19.58
N GLY A 95 14.95 -20.19 -18.76
CA GLY A 95 13.71 -20.84 -19.19
C GLY A 95 12.51 -20.63 -18.30
N ALA A 96 11.84 -19.52 -18.36
CA ALA A 96 10.39 -19.30 -18.38
C ALA A 96 10.01 -17.85 -18.04
N ALA A 97 9.26 -17.20 -18.94
CA ALA A 97 8.31 -16.09 -18.77
C ALA A 97 8.66 -14.96 -17.78
N ASP A 98 9.28 -13.91 -18.33
CA ASP A 98 8.96 -12.50 -18.17
C ASP A 98 8.64 -11.98 -16.74
N ASP A 99 9.57 -12.19 -15.83
CA ASP A 99 9.70 -11.37 -14.63
C ASP A 99 11.01 -10.56 -14.77
N GLY A 100 10.97 -9.51 -15.60
CA GLY A 100 12.09 -8.58 -15.78
C GLY A 100 12.46 -7.83 -14.47
N PRO A 101 13.40 -6.88 -14.48
CA PRO A 101 13.92 -6.17 -13.29
C PRO A 101 12.86 -5.46 -12.44
N ALA A 102 11.58 -5.46 -12.86
CA ALA A 102 10.45 -5.00 -12.08
C ALA A 102 9.87 -6.08 -11.12
N ALA A 103 10.23 -7.37 -11.28
CA ALA A 103 9.64 -8.46 -10.50
C ALA A 103 9.97 -8.38 -9.01
N ASP A 104 11.11 -7.80 -8.64
CA ASP A 104 11.59 -7.71 -7.26
C ASP A 104 11.14 -6.44 -6.54
N ARG A 105 10.57 -5.48 -7.28
CA ARG A 105 10.14 -4.18 -6.74
C ARG A 105 8.76 -4.29 -6.13
N GLY A 106 8.61 -3.74 -4.93
CA GLY A 106 7.33 -3.76 -4.25
C GLY A 106 7.19 -2.63 -3.25
N VAL A 107 6.14 -2.71 -2.45
CA VAL A 107 5.95 -1.85 -1.29
C VAL A 107 6.06 -2.66 -0.01
N TYR A 108 6.48 -2.02 1.07
CA TYR A 108 6.45 -2.55 2.42
C TYR A 108 5.60 -1.62 3.29
N PHE A 109 4.67 -2.21 4.06
CA PHE A 109 3.77 -1.46 4.92
C PHE A 109 4.29 -1.42 6.35
N PHE A 110 4.41 -0.22 6.91
CA PHE A 110 4.68 -0.02 8.33
C PHE A 110 3.41 -0.09 9.17
N SER A 111 2.29 0.39 8.63
CA SER A 111 0.96 0.25 9.23
C SER A 111 -0.15 0.34 8.20
N LEU A 112 -1.26 -0.32 8.51
CA LEU A 112 -2.52 -0.23 7.78
C LEU A 112 -3.64 -0.05 8.82
N ASP A 113 -4.24 1.13 8.87
CA ASP A 113 -5.43 1.38 9.67
C ASP A 113 -6.67 1.09 8.84
N ALA A 114 -7.60 0.34 9.37
CA ALA A 114 -8.81 0.01 8.63
C ALA A 114 -10.04 -0.09 9.56
N ASP A 115 -11.19 0.28 9.02
CA ASP A 115 -12.47 0.10 9.69
C ASP A 115 -13.02 -1.29 9.38
N GLY A 116 -13.50 -1.97 10.42
CA GLY A 116 -14.13 -3.29 10.26
C GLY A 116 -13.32 -4.46 10.82
N ILE A 117 -13.83 -5.03 11.92
CA ILE A 117 -13.18 -6.11 12.68
C ILE A 117 -12.92 -7.37 11.82
N LEU A 118 -13.85 -7.74 10.95
CA LEU A 118 -13.73 -8.97 10.15
C LEU A 118 -12.66 -8.83 9.05
N GLY A 119 -12.61 -7.69 8.37
CA GLY A 119 -11.61 -7.43 7.33
C GLY A 119 -10.20 -7.35 7.90
N VAL A 120 -10.01 -6.57 8.96
CA VAL A 120 -8.74 -6.42 9.66
C VAL A 120 -8.23 -7.74 10.23
N SER A 121 -9.07 -8.50 10.93
CA SER A 121 -8.68 -9.79 11.51
C SER A 121 -8.32 -10.81 10.42
N GLY A 122 -9.07 -10.84 9.32
CA GLY A 122 -8.77 -11.69 8.17
C GLY A 122 -7.40 -11.34 7.55
N ALA A 123 -7.18 -10.09 7.22
CA ALA A 123 -5.94 -9.64 6.58
C ALA A 123 -4.69 -9.86 7.47
N ARG A 124 -4.79 -9.65 8.79
CA ARG A 124 -3.71 -9.96 9.74
C ARG A 124 -3.37 -11.44 9.79
N VAL A 125 -4.40 -12.30 9.82
CA VAL A 125 -4.19 -13.75 9.95
C VAL A 125 -3.69 -14.38 8.65
N PHE A 126 -4.15 -13.88 7.50
CA PHE A 126 -3.93 -14.53 6.21
C PHE A 126 -2.79 -13.92 5.39
N HIS A 127 -2.59 -12.60 5.52
CA HIS A 127 -1.55 -11.90 4.77
C HIS A 127 -0.42 -11.38 5.66
N HIS A 128 -0.49 -11.55 6.97
CA HIS A 128 0.50 -11.06 7.95
C HIS A 128 0.76 -9.54 7.85
N LEU A 129 -0.20 -8.80 7.32
CA LEU A 129 -0.10 -7.36 7.18
C LEU A 129 -0.30 -6.66 8.54
N PRO A 130 0.42 -5.55 8.81
CA PRO A 130 0.35 -4.82 10.08
C PRO A 130 -0.91 -3.95 10.18
N TYR A 131 -2.09 -4.60 10.12
CA TYR A 131 -3.37 -3.92 10.23
C TYR A 131 -3.70 -3.55 11.68
N TYR A 132 -4.24 -2.37 11.86
CA TYR A 132 -4.76 -1.85 13.11
C TYR A 132 -6.25 -1.53 12.96
N PHE A 133 -7.00 -1.71 14.05
CA PHE A 133 -8.39 -1.27 14.10
C PHE A 133 -8.43 0.26 14.23
N ALA A 134 -9.19 0.89 13.36
CA ALA A 134 -9.46 2.31 13.38
C ALA A 134 -10.94 2.58 13.10
N SER A 135 -11.42 3.72 13.55
CA SER A 135 -12.69 4.28 13.09
C SER A 135 -12.39 5.21 11.94
N ILE A 136 -12.85 4.88 10.73
CA ILE A 136 -12.54 5.67 9.54
C ILE A 136 -13.83 6.21 8.92
N SER A 137 -13.83 7.51 8.66
CA SER A 137 -14.88 8.21 7.93
C SER A 137 -14.31 8.76 6.63
N MET A 138 -14.92 8.42 5.50
CA MET A 138 -14.60 9.01 4.22
C MET A 138 -15.87 9.55 3.55
N ARG A 139 -15.82 10.82 3.14
CA ARG A 139 -16.93 11.50 2.46
C ARG A 139 -16.43 12.17 1.18
N ALA A 140 -17.04 11.83 0.07
CA ALA A 140 -16.81 12.53 -1.19
C ALA A 140 -17.77 13.73 -1.27
N GLU A 141 -17.23 14.95 -1.36
CA GLU A 141 -17.95 16.21 -1.44
C GLU A 141 -17.55 16.91 -2.74
N GLU A 142 -18.41 16.87 -3.75
CA GLU A 142 -18.12 17.43 -5.10
C GLU A 142 -16.80 16.92 -5.69
N SER A 143 -15.73 17.72 -5.61
CA SER A 143 -14.38 17.39 -6.10
C SER A 143 -13.38 17.11 -4.97
N GLN A 144 -13.81 17.10 -3.72
CA GLN A 144 -12.96 16.89 -2.55
C GLN A 144 -13.38 15.67 -1.76
N ILE A 145 -12.40 15.05 -1.12
CA ILE A 145 -12.57 13.95 -0.19
C ILE A 145 -12.20 14.45 1.21
N ALA A 146 -13.10 14.30 2.16
CA ALA A 146 -12.79 14.41 3.56
C ALA A 146 -12.54 13.02 4.12
N PHE A 147 -11.36 12.79 4.69
CA PHE A 147 -10.94 11.52 5.25
C PHE A 147 -10.46 11.72 6.69
N GLU A 148 -11.08 11.00 7.61
CA GLU A 148 -10.76 11.03 9.04
C GLU A 148 -10.50 9.59 9.51
N SER A 149 -9.44 9.35 10.27
CA SER A 149 -9.11 8.06 10.88
C SER A 149 -8.66 8.24 12.31
N GLU A 150 -9.19 7.44 13.23
CA GLU A 150 -8.81 7.35 14.63
C GLU A 150 -8.48 5.90 14.99
N ARG A 151 -7.19 5.60 15.23
CA ARG A 151 -6.74 4.27 15.64
C ARG A 151 -7.08 3.98 17.08
N TRP A 152 -7.82 2.90 17.33
CA TRP A 152 -8.18 2.43 18.68
C TRP A 152 -7.73 0.99 18.99
N HIS A 153 -6.83 0.44 18.18
CA HIS A 153 -6.37 -0.95 18.31
C HIS A 153 -5.79 -1.23 19.71
N PRO A 154 -6.27 -2.27 20.44
CA PRO A 154 -5.80 -2.57 21.78
C PRO A 154 -4.29 -2.84 21.82
N GLY A 155 -3.57 -2.10 22.67
CA GLY A 155 -2.12 -2.25 22.84
C GLY A 155 -1.25 -1.53 21.80
N ALA A 156 -1.84 -0.87 20.80
CA ALA A 156 -1.10 -0.02 19.88
C ALA A 156 -1.13 1.45 20.35
N ARG A 157 -0.19 2.25 19.83
CA ARG A 157 -0.27 3.72 19.99
C ARG A 157 -1.50 4.23 19.24
N PRO A 158 -2.28 5.15 19.82
CA PRO A 158 -3.27 5.92 19.08
C PRO A 158 -2.62 6.62 17.89
N CYS A 159 -3.40 6.85 16.83
CA CYS A 159 -2.95 7.55 15.64
C CYS A 159 -4.15 8.26 15.03
N ASP A 160 -4.07 9.57 15.00
CA ASP A 160 -5.09 10.41 14.40
C ASP A 160 -4.62 10.91 13.03
N PHE A 161 -5.57 10.93 12.09
CA PHE A 161 -5.35 11.47 10.76
C PHE A 161 -6.62 12.15 10.27
N ASP A 162 -6.50 13.41 9.88
CA ASP A 162 -7.59 14.20 9.28
C ASP A 162 -7.04 14.98 8.08
N ALA A 163 -7.57 14.69 6.91
CA ALA A 163 -7.16 15.35 5.68
C ALA A 163 -8.36 15.65 4.76
N ARG A 164 -8.26 16.76 4.06
CA ARG A 164 -9.06 17.05 2.88
C ARG A 164 -8.18 17.05 1.66
N TYR A 165 -8.60 16.31 0.63
CA TYR A 165 -7.82 16.22 -0.61
C TYR A 165 -8.72 16.05 -1.83
N GLY A 166 -8.17 16.33 -2.99
CA GLY A 166 -8.88 16.14 -4.24
C GLY A 166 -8.00 16.44 -5.45
N PRO A 167 -8.46 16.05 -6.65
CA PRO A 167 -7.73 16.31 -7.88
C PRO A 167 -7.64 17.81 -8.17
N THR A 168 -6.50 18.20 -8.75
CA THR A 168 -6.31 19.51 -9.38
C THR A 168 -5.91 19.32 -10.85
N GLY A 169 -6.36 20.21 -11.71
CA GLY A 169 -6.05 20.14 -13.13
C GLY A 169 -6.70 18.96 -13.86
N GLU A 170 -6.06 18.53 -14.94
CA GLU A 170 -6.52 17.45 -15.79
C GLU A 170 -5.77 16.15 -15.49
N ARG A 171 -6.38 15.03 -15.92
CA ARG A 171 -5.69 13.74 -15.90
C ARG A 171 -4.44 13.81 -16.77
N PHE A 172 -3.32 13.32 -16.23
CA PHE A 172 -2.07 13.21 -16.97
C PHE A 172 -1.61 11.77 -17.15
N THR A 173 -0.68 11.58 -18.07
CA THR A 173 0.06 10.33 -18.28
C THR A 173 1.50 10.55 -17.88
N PHE A 174 2.15 9.51 -17.41
CA PHE A 174 3.56 9.53 -17.01
C PHE A 174 4.36 8.49 -17.79
N GLU A 175 5.67 8.73 -17.90
CA GLU A 175 6.58 7.83 -18.60
C GLU A 175 7.08 6.72 -17.68
N PRO A 176 7.34 5.51 -18.20
CA PRO A 176 8.02 4.47 -17.46
C PRO A 176 9.37 4.96 -16.90
N GLY A 177 9.64 4.66 -15.63
CA GLY A 177 10.85 5.10 -14.93
C GLY A 177 10.81 6.53 -14.38
N SER A 178 9.73 7.28 -14.60
CA SER A 178 9.51 8.57 -13.95
C SER A 178 9.22 8.43 -12.45
N LEU A 179 9.25 9.54 -11.72
CA LEU A 179 8.87 9.53 -10.30
C LEU A 179 7.43 9.03 -10.09
N ASP A 180 6.50 9.43 -10.94
CA ASP A 180 5.10 8.99 -10.84
C ASP A 180 4.96 7.47 -11.06
N ASP A 181 5.69 6.90 -12.03
CA ASP A 181 5.79 5.46 -12.23
C ASP A 181 6.38 4.77 -10.99
N PHE A 182 7.48 5.30 -10.45
CA PHE A 182 8.13 4.79 -9.24
C PHE A 182 7.20 4.77 -8.03
N LEU A 183 6.43 5.83 -7.82
CA LEU A 183 5.57 6.00 -6.64
C LEU A 183 4.24 5.25 -6.74
N THR A 184 3.75 4.93 -7.94
CA THR A 184 2.39 4.42 -8.11
C THR A 184 2.31 3.04 -8.74
N GLU A 185 3.21 2.68 -9.67
CA GLU A 185 3.15 1.41 -10.40
C GLU A 185 3.92 0.31 -9.66
N ARG A 186 3.32 -0.18 -8.57
CA ARG A 186 3.83 -1.26 -7.73
C ARG A 186 2.86 -2.41 -7.72
N TYR A 187 3.32 -3.54 -8.24
CA TYR A 187 2.50 -4.72 -8.45
C TYR A 187 2.79 -5.85 -7.46
N ARG A 188 3.51 -5.53 -6.38
CA ARG A 188 3.85 -6.45 -5.29
C ARG A 188 3.88 -5.73 -3.96
N TYR A 189 3.52 -6.43 -2.90
CA TYR A 189 3.87 -6.00 -1.56
C TYR A 189 4.59 -7.11 -0.82
N TYR A 190 5.45 -6.71 0.11
CA TYR A 190 6.15 -7.60 1.03
C TYR A 190 5.63 -7.43 2.45
N THR A 191 5.70 -8.52 3.21
CA THR A 191 5.35 -8.54 4.62
C THR A 191 6.18 -9.58 5.34
N GLU A 192 6.40 -9.40 6.64
CA GLU A 192 7.12 -10.34 7.47
C GLU A 192 6.16 -11.06 8.43
N THR A 193 6.34 -12.38 8.56
CA THR A 193 5.59 -13.14 9.56
C THR A 193 6.16 -12.89 10.95
N PRO A 194 5.42 -13.20 12.05
CA PRO A 194 5.97 -13.14 13.40
C PRO A 194 7.19 -14.05 13.64
N SER A 195 7.44 -15.01 12.74
CA SER A 195 8.63 -15.88 12.78
C SER A 195 9.83 -15.35 11.99
N GLY A 196 9.70 -14.16 11.34
CA GLY A 196 10.76 -13.57 10.55
C GLY A 196 10.80 -14.07 9.09
N ASP A 197 9.81 -14.86 8.65
CA ASP A 197 9.76 -15.31 7.26
C ASP A 197 9.21 -14.18 6.36
N LEU A 198 9.96 -13.79 5.35
CA LEU A 198 9.48 -12.84 4.34
C LEU A 198 8.44 -13.49 3.43
N ARG A 199 7.37 -12.77 3.18
CA ARG A 199 6.30 -13.16 2.26
C ARG A 199 5.96 -12.02 1.32
N TYR A 200 5.33 -12.37 0.20
CA TYR A 200 4.83 -11.39 -0.75
C TYR A 200 3.47 -11.81 -1.33
N ALA A 201 2.74 -10.85 -1.87
CA ALA A 201 1.63 -11.10 -2.76
C ALA A 201 1.71 -10.17 -3.97
N GLN A 202 1.24 -10.70 -5.10
CA GLN A 202 1.17 -9.95 -6.35
C GLN A 202 -0.15 -9.22 -6.44
N ILE A 203 -0.09 -8.00 -6.94
CA ILE A 203 -1.23 -7.13 -7.20
C ILE A 203 -1.32 -6.92 -8.69
N SER A 204 -2.51 -7.05 -9.25
CA SER A 204 -2.77 -6.79 -10.66
C SER A 204 -3.83 -5.71 -10.80
N HIS A 205 -3.51 -4.66 -11.51
CA HIS A 205 -4.42 -3.59 -11.91
C HIS A 205 -3.93 -2.94 -13.20
N ARG A 206 -4.81 -2.18 -13.85
CA ARG A 206 -4.42 -1.31 -14.96
C ARG A 206 -3.62 -0.11 -14.44
N PRO A 207 -2.82 0.56 -15.29
CA PRO A 207 -2.11 1.78 -14.92
C PRO A 207 -3.04 2.82 -14.28
N TRP A 208 -2.54 3.52 -13.27
CA TRP A 208 -3.32 4.47 -12.50
C TRP A 208 -3.76 5.68 -13.34
N PRO A 209 -5.04 6.06 -13.32
CA PRO A 209 -5.47 7.36 -13.83
C PRO A 209 -5.08 8.44 -12.81
N LEU A 210 -3.96 9.14 -13.04
CA LEU A 210 -3.41 10.12 -12.10
C LEU A 210 -3.84 11.54 -12.41
N TYR A 211 -3.97 12.30 -11.34
CA TYR A 211 -4.16 13.74 -11.29
C TYR A 211 -3.17 14.32 -10.27
N GLU A 212 -2.75 15.56 -10.46
CA GLU A 212 -2.19 16.31 -9.35
C GLU A 212 -3.25 16.46 -8.26
N ALA A 213 -2.82 16.61 -7.01
CA ALA A 213 -3.73 16.75 -5.89
C ALA A 213 -3.43 17.99 -5.06
N SER A 214 -4.49 18.60 -4.52
CA SER A 214 -4.38 19.50 -3.37
C SER A 214 -4.67 18.70 -2.10
N VAL A 215 -3.93 18.98 -1.04
CA VAL A 215 -4.11 18.33 0.26
C VAL A 215 -4.04 19.37 1.36
N GLU A 216 -4.98 19.31 2.30
CA GLU A 216 -4.97 20.03 3.56
C GLU A 216 -4.98 19.02 4.69
N PHE A 217 -3.87 18.89 5.42
CA PHE A 217 -3.82 18.09 6.65
C PHE A 217 -4.26 18.94 7.83
N ARG A 218 -5.19 18.45 8.61
CA ARG A 218 -5.54 18.99 9.92
C ARG A 218 -4.87 18.22 11.03
N ASP A 219 -4.67 16.92 10.80
CA ASP A 219 -3.89 16.05 11.66
C ASP A 219 -3.17 14.98 10.83
N ASN A 220 -1.94 14.62 11.23
CA ASN A 220 -1.19 13.52 10.59
C ASN A 220 -0.13 12.96 11.56
N GLU A 221 -0.55 12.11 12.48
CA GLU A 221 0.33 11.42 13.44
C GLU A 221 0.95 10.13 12.87
N VAL A 222 0.70 9.82 11.59
CA VAL A 222 1.06 8.53 10.98
C VAL A 222 2.56 8.27 11.04
N PHE A 223 3.41 9.27 10.81
CA PHE A 223 4.86 9.13 10.86
C PHE A 223 5.35 8.80 12.27
N GLU A 224 5.01 9.64 13.23
CA GLU A 224 5.49 9.55 14.62
C GLU A 224 4.98 8.28 15.32
N THR A 225 3.75 7.89 14.99
CA THR A 225 3.16 6.65 15.53
C THR A 225 3.89 5.40 15.03
N ASN A 226 4.50 5.47 13.85
CA ASN A 226 5.30 4.40 13.27
C ASN A 226 6.81 4.56 13.51
N GLY A 227 7.23 5.50 14.36
CA GLY A 227 8.63 5.66 14.77
C GLY A 227 9.47 6.55 13.86
N PHE A 228 8.85 7.21 12.88
CA PHE A 228 9.53 8.18 12.02
C PHE A 228 9.39 9.60 12.58
N ALA A 229 10.37 10.43 12.34
CA ALA A 229 10.17 11.87 12.45
C ALA A 229 9.25 12.33 11.28
N THR A 230 8.38 13.29 11.54
CA THR A 230 7.61 13.92 10.46
C THR A 230 8.59 14.53 9.45
N PRO A 231 8.57 14.14 8.17
CA PRO A 231 9.48 14.70 7.18
C PRO A 231 9.29 16.22 7.01
N ASP A 232 10.39 16.95 6.90
CA ASP A 232 10.40 18.39 6.66
C ASP A 232 10.53 18.76 5.17
N SER A 233 10.64 17.73 4.31
CA SER A 233 10.70 17.86 2.86
C SER A 233 9.33 18.19 2.26
N ASP A 234 9.33 18.84 1.09
CA ASP A 234 8.12 19.13 0.34
C ASP A 234 7.54 17.83 -0.24
N PRO A 235 6.28 17.49 0.06
CA PRO A 235 5.65 16.28 -0.45
C PRO A 235 5.19 16.38 -1.90
N VAL A 236 5.11 15.24 -2.57
CA VAL A 236 4.48 15.08 -3.88
C VAL A 236 3.12 14.43 -3.71
N PHE A 237 2.07 15.12 -4.12
CA PHE A 237 0.69 14.64 -4.03
C PHE A 237 0.15 14.19 -5.38
N ARG A 238 -0.47 12.99 -5.40
CA ARG A 238 -1.21 12.50 -6.55
C ARG A 238 -2.56 11.94 -6.10
N TYR A 239 -3.56 12.17 -6.92
CA TYR A 239 -4.90 11.62 -6.72
C TYR A 239 -5.24 10.65 -7.83
N SER A 240 -5.93 9.57 -7.48
CA SER A 240 -6.59 8.70 -8.44
C SER A 240 -8.04 8.45 -8.02
N PRO A 241 -9.01 8.51 -8.98
CA PRO A 241 -10.38 8.07 -8.72
C PRO A 241 -10.45 6.57 -8.42
N GLY A 242 -9.46 5.81 -8.85
CA GLY A 242 -9.27 4.42 -8.51
C GLY A 242 -9.12 3.47 -9.69
N VAL A 243 -8.85 2.21 -9.34
CA VAL A 243 -8.72 1.07 -10.24
C VAL A 243 -9.38 -0.16 -9.64
N ASP A 244 -9.70 -1.13 -10.49
CA ASP A 244 -10.08 -2.48 -10.05
C ASP A 244 -8.81 -3.32 -9.91
N VAL A 245 -8.77 -4.16 -8.90
CA VAL A 245 -7.57 -4.84 -8.41
C VAL A 245 -7.87 -6.30 -8.13
N THR A 246 -6.94 -7.16 -8.49
CA THR A 246 -6.87 -8.55 -8.02
C THR A 246 -5.57 -8.76 -7.26
N ALA A 247 -5.67 -9.20 -6.01
CA ALA A 247 -4.53 -9.60 -5.19
C ALA A 247 -4.39 -11.12 -5.17
N SER A 248 -3.18 -11.64 -5.36
CA SER A 248 -2.91 -13.08 -5.20
C SER A 248 -2.91 -13.49 -3.73
N GLY A 249 -3.00 -14.79 -3.46
CA GLY A 249 -2.67 -15.33 -2.15
C GLY A 249 -1.20 -15.04 -1.77
N SER A 250 -0.92 -15.00 -0.47
CA SER A 250 0.43 -14.74 0.07
C SER A 250 1.37 -15.91 -0.18
N ARG A 251 2.58 -15.64 -0.68
CA ARG A 251 3.65 -16.60 -0.98
C ARG A 251 4.89 -16.32 -0.13
N ARG A 252 5.71 -17.32 0.11
CA ARG A 252 7.03 -17.12 0.75
C ARG A 252 7.99 -16.53 -0.27
N ALA A 253 8.70 -15.47 0.10
CA ALA A 253 9.87 -15.01 -0.63
C ALA A 253 11.05 -15.92 -0.26
N GLU A 254 11.74 -16.48 -1.26
CA GLU A 254 12.86 -17.41 -1.06
C GLU A 254 14.18 -16.73 -1.35
#